data_acaee8ea3802bfdfe6432d8aac46d0d0
#
_entry.id   acaee8ea3802bfdfe6432d8aac46d0d0
#
_cell.length_a   1.000
_cell.length_b   1.000
_cell.length_c   1.000
_cell.angle_alpha   90.00
_cell.angle_beta   90.00
_cell.angle_gamma   90.00
#
_symmetry.space_group_name_H-M   'P 1'
#
loop_
_entity.id
_entity.type
_entity.pdbx_description
1 polymer ?
#
loop_
_entity_poly.entity_id
_entity_poly.type
_entity_poly.pdbx_seq_one_letter_code
_entity_poly.pdbx_strand_id
1 'polypeptide(L)'
;PDLVIVDYMMPDMDGLQFISAFRAMHGRNEIPVLMITANDQKDVRYDALMGGANDFLNKPIDRAEFGARVRNMLSLRTGQKFLADRAQHLEALVEERTAEILDREKELIYRMSRAAEFRDPETGAHIQRMAHYSQVIARGLDLEPNKQKLILEAAPLHDVGKIGIPD
;
A
#
# COMPACT_ATOMS: atom_id res chain seq x y z
N PRO A 1 10.46 -5.83 19.14
CA PRO A 1 9.89 -7.01 19.79
C PRO A 1 8.56 -7.42 19.19
N ASP A 2 8.14 -8.67 19.37
CA ASP A 2 6.86 -9.20 18.90
C ASP A 2 5.81 -9.27 20.01
N LEU A 3 6.23 -9.09 21.24
CA LEU A 3 5.42 -8.97 22.44
C LEU A 3 6.19 -8.17 23.48
N VAL A 4 5.50 -7.37 24.25
CA VAL A 4 6.00 -6.72 25.44
C VAL A 4 5.25 -7.24 26.64
N ILE A 5 5.99 -7.56 27.72
CA ILE A 5 5.42 -7.94 29.00
C ILE A 5 5.92 -6.92 30.01
N VAL A 6 5.01 -6.30 30.72
CA VAL A 6 5.33 -5.21 31.66
C VAL A 6 4.69 -5.46 33.02
N ASP A 7 5.45 -5.31 34.08
CA ASP A 7 4.89 -5.30 35.44
C ASP A 7 4.23 -3.94 35.72
N TYR A 8 3.10 -3.95 36.37
CA TYR A 8 2.48 -2.71 36.82
C TYR A 8 3.36 -1.98 37.83
N MET A 9 3.94 -2.68 38.82
CA MET A 9 4.76 -2.09 39.85
C MET A 9 6.24 -2.11 39.46
N MET A 10 6.72 -1.04 38.89
CA MET A 10 8.14 -0.84 38.57
C MET A 10 8.66 0.44 39.25
N PRO A 11 9.95 0.52 39.60
CA PRO A 11 10.55 1.74 40.11
C PRO A 11 10.60 2.82 38.99
N ASP A 12 10.52 4.06 39.38
CA ASP A 12 10.61 5.28 38.54
C ASP A 12 9.44 5.49 37.57
N MET A 13 8.91 4.45 36.94
CA MET A 13 7.81 4.51 35.99
C MET A 13 6.92 3.28 36.17
N ASP A 14 5.63 3.48 36.42
CA ASP A 14 4.69 2.35 36.50
C ASP A 14 4.32 1.77 35.13
N GLY A 15 3.65 0.63 35.13
CA GLY A 15 3.26 -0.08 33.90
C GLY A 15 2.31 0.71 33.00
N LEU A 16 1.42 1.55 33.56
CA LEU A 16 0.50 2.38 32.76
C LEU A 16 1.25 3.50 32.06
N GLN A 17 2.16 4.17 32.78
CA GLN A 17 3.03 5.20 32.21
C GLN A 17 3.91 4.62 31.11
N PHE A 18 4.46 3.42 31.34
CA PHE A 18 5.24 2.72 30.32
C PHE A 18 4.40 2.44 29.06
N ILE A 19 3.20 1.88 29.22
CA ILE A 19 2.30 1.55 28.09
C ILE A 19 1.98 2.83 27.29
N SER A 20 1.64 3.91 27.98
CA SER A 20 1.36 5.20 27.35
C SER A 20 2.56 5.73 26.53
N ALA A 21 3.75 5.74 27.15
CA ALA A 21 4.98 6.15 26.47
C ALA A 21 5.33 5.23 25.29
N PHE A 22 5.15 3.91 25.46
CA PHE A 22 5.40 2.93 24.40
C PHE A 22 4.45 3.10 23.21
N ARG A 23 3.16 3.34 23.45
CA ARG A 23 2.16 3.59 22.40
C ARG A 23 2.37 4.92 21.66
N ALA A 24 2.94 5.91 22.31
CA ALA A 24 3.31 7.18 21.67
C ALA A 24 4.49 7.05 20.69
N MET A 25 5.26 5.97 20.75
CA MET A 25 6.36 5.74 19.82
C MET A 25 5.83 5.24 18.46
N HIS A 26 6.34 5.81 17.36
CA HIS A 26 5.95 5.43 16.01
C HIS A 26 6.17 3.92 15.74
N GLY A 27 5.18 3.26 15.12
CA GLY A 27 5.24 1.85 14.76
C GLY A 27 5.09 0.86 15.93
N ARG A 28 4.73 1.32 17.15
CA ARG A 28 4.56 0.45 18.33
C ARG A 28 3.12 0.03 18.61
N ASN A 29 2.14 0.63 17.93
CA ASN A 29 0.72 0.35 18.16
C ASN A 29 0.31 -1.10 17.89
N GLU A 30 0.99 -1.77 16.97
CA GLU A 30 0.70 -3.15 16.59
C GLU A 30 1.39 -4.20 17.48
N ILE A 31 2.33 -3.80 18.33
CA ILE A 31 3.04 -4.73 19.21
C ILE A 31 2.16 -5.02 20.42
N PRO A 32 1.76 -6.28 20.66
CA PRO A 32 0.93 -6.61 21.82
C PRO A 32 1.68 -6.34 23.12
N VAL A 33 0.94 -5.86 24.12
CA VAL A 33 1.43 -5.60 25.48
C VAL A 33 0.59 -6.38 26.46
N LEU A 34 1.24 -7.25 27.25
CA LEU A 34 0.66 -7.98 28.38
C LEU A 34 1.12 -7.31 29.68
N MET A 35 0.18 -6.80 30.47
CA MET A 35 0.50 -6.22 31.77
C MET A 35 0.34 -7.28 32.88
N ILE A 36 1.29 -7.30 33.82
CA ILE A 36 1.22 -8.14 35.03
C ILE A 36 0.86 -7.25 36.21
N THR A 37 -0.14 -7.62 37.00
CA THR A 37 -0.61 -6.80 38.14
C THR A 37 -0.97 -7.63 39.34
N ALA A 38 -1.08 -7.04 40.54
CA ALA A 38 -1.60 -7.67 41.70
C ALA A 38 -3.13 -7.78 41.65
N ASN A 39 -3.70 -8.77 42.37
CA ASN A 39 -5.10 -9.22 42.21
C ASN A 39 -6.19 -8.19 42.58
N ASP A 40 -5.90 -7.20 43.40
CA ASP A 40 -6.93 -6.35 44.03
C ASP A 40 -7.23 -5.02 43.31
N GLN A 41 -6.64 -4.75 42.14
CA GLN A 41 -6.73 -3.46 41.46
C GLN A 41 -7.60 -3.52 40.21
N LYS A 42 -8.94 -3.62 40.36
CA LYS A 42 -9.85 -3.64 39.22
C LYS A 42 -9.73 -2.38 38.35
N ASP A 43 -9.54 -1.22 38.96
CA ASP A 43 -9.43 0.07 38.26
C ASP A 43 -8.17 0.12 37.39
N VAL A 44 -7.05 -0.40 37.90
CA VAL A 44 -5.78 -0.48 37.15
C VAL A 44 -5.89 -1.33 35.90
N ARG A 45 -6.68 -2.41 35.94
CA ARG A 45 -6.89 -3.27 34.77
C ARG A 45 -7.67 -2.56 33.67
N TYR A 46 -8.71 -1.83 34.06
CA TYR A 46 -9.49 -1.02 33.13
C TYR A 46 -8.61 0.05 32.50
N ASP A 47 -7.87 0.78 33.32
CA ASP A 47 -6.96 1.85 32.87
C ASP A 47 -5.86 1.29 31.95
N ALA A 48 -5.35 0.09 32.22
CA ALA A 48 -4.36 -0.57 31.36
C ALA A 48 -4.90 -0.87 29.97
N LEU A 49 -6.11 -1.48 29.90
CA LEU A 49 -6.76 -1.78 28.63
C LEU A 49 -7.09 -0.52 27.85
N MET A 50 -7.62 0.51 28.51
CA MET A 50 -7.90 1.82 27.88
C MET A 50 -6.60 2.54 27.47
N GLY A 51 -5.51 2.34 28.21
CA GLY A 51 -4.18 2.88 27.90
C GLY A 51 -3.45 2.15 26.78
N GLY A 52 -4.00 1.02 26.27
CA GLY A 52 -3.45 0.29 25.13
C GLY A 52 -2.73 -1.02 25.47
N ALA A 53 -2.90 -1.56 26.68
CA ALA A 53 -2.58 -2.97 26.94
C ALA A 53 -3.53 -3.86 26.16
N ASN A 54 -3.04 -4.96 25.60
CA ASN A 54 -3.87 -5.93 24.89
C ASN A 54 -4.50 -6.95 25.83
N ASP A 55 -3.82 -7.22 26.97
CA ASP A 55 -4.31 -8.11 27.99
C ASP A 55 -3.57 -7.87 29.32
N PHE A 56 -4.04 -8.49 30.40
CA PHE A 56 -3.38 -8.45 31.70
C PHE A 56 -3.37 -9.83 32.35
N LEU A 57 -2.47 -10.04 33.31
CA LEU A 57 -2.33 -11.24 34.09
C LEU A 57 -2.15 -10.91 35.57
N ASN A 58 -2.81 -11.65 36.44
CA ASN A 58 -2.69 -11.44 37.89
C ASN A 58 -1.54 -12.22 38.51
N LYS A 59 -0.91 -11.61 39.51
CA LYS A 59 0.00 -12.33 40.43
C LYS A 59 -0.83 -13.02 41.50
N PRO A 60 -0.49 -14.28 41.92
CA PRO A 60 0.62 -15.09 41.42
C PRO A 60 0.38 -15.61 40.02
N ILE A 61 1.42 -15.64 39.19
CA ILE A 61 1.31 -16.03 37.79
C ILE A 61 1.09 -17.52 37.64
N ASP A 62 -0.05 -17.95 37.11
CA ASP A 62 -0.25 -19.32 36.67
C ASP A 62 0.49 -19.57 35.34
N ARG A 63 1.32 -20.60 35.31
CA ARG A 63 2.18 -20.93 34.16
C ARG A 63 1.37 -21.30 32.91
N ALA A 64 0.24 -21.99 33.08
CA ALA A 64 -0.59 -22.46 32.00
C ALA A 64 -1.35 -21.26 31.37
N GLU A 65 -1.92 -20.39 32.21
CA GLU A 65 -2.59 -19.16 31.78
C GLU A 65 -1.62 -18.21 31.06
N PHE A 66 -0.46 -17.95 31.65
CA PHE A 66 0.60 -17.14 31.03
C PHE A 66 0.97 -17.67 29.63
N GLY A 67 1.27 -18.99 29.57
CA GLY A 67 1.64 -19.62 28.30
C GLY A 67 0.56 -19.55 27.25
N ALA A 68 -0.72 -19.66 27.63
CA ALA A 68 -1.84 -19.55 26.68
C ALA A 68 -1.98 -18.12 26.15
N ARG A 69 -1.95 -17.11 27.01
CA ARG A 69 -2.06 -15.69 26.61
C ARG A 69 -0.92 -15.26 25.70
N VAL A 70 0.31 -15.60 26.07
CA VAL A 70 1.50 -15.30 25.26
C VAL A 70 1.40 -15.95 23.87
N ARG A 71 1.04 -17.23 23.81
CA ARG A 71 0.86 -17.90 22.49
C ARG A 71 -0.19 -17.22 21.62
N ASN A 72 -1.35 -16.88 22.20
CA ASN A 72 -2.42 -16.22 21.47
C ASN A 72 -1.98 -14.87 20.93
N MET A 73 -1.32 -14.05 21.74
CA MET A 73 -0.81 -12.74 21.33
C MET A 73 0.24 -12.84 20.23
N LEU A 74 1.18 -13.76 20.36
CA LEU A 74 2.22 -13.99 19.35
C LEU A 74 1.63 -14.54 18.04
N SER A 75 0.62 -15.42 18.11
CA SER A 75 -0.08 -15.92 16.93
C SER A 75 -0.79 -14.81 16.18
N LEU A 76 -1.52 -13.96 16.88
CA LEU A 76 -2.17 -12.78 16.29
C LEU A 76 -1.15 -11.83 15.67
N ARG A 77 -0.05 -11.54 16.37
CA ARG A 77 1.01 -10.67 15.85
C ARG A 77 1.66 -11.25 14.59
N THR A 78 1.92 -12.55 14.57
CA THR A 78 2.47 -13.23 13.39
C THR A 78 1.50 -13.14 12.21
N GLY A 79 0.20 -13.35 12.45
CA GLY A 79 -0.84 -13.19 11.42
C GLY A 79 -0.92 -11.77 10.88
N GLN A 80 -0.88 -10.75 11.74
CA GLN A 80 -0.87 -9.35 11.33
C GLN A 80 0.33 -9.00 10.45
N LYS A 81 1.54 -9.42 10.86
CA LYS A 81 2.76 -9.25 10.05
C LYS A 81 2.63 -9.90 8.69
N PHE A 82 2.20 -11.15 8.66
CA PHE A 82 2.00 -11.88 7.41
C PHE A 82 1.03 -11.16 6.47
N LEU A 83 -0.08 -10.64 7.00
CA LEU A 83 -1.05 -9.90 6.20
C LEU A 83 -0.48 -8.57 5.69
N ALA A 84 0.27 -7.84 6.52
CA ALA A 84 0.92 -6.59 6.12
C ALA A 84 1.95 -6.82 5.01
N ASP A 85 2.82 -7.81 5.15
CA ASP A 85 3.81 -8.19 4.14
C ASP A 85 3.12 -8.62 2.83
N ARG A 86 2.01 -9.37 2.95
CA ARG A 86 1.24 -9.80 1.79
C ARG A 86 0.58 -8.64 1.06
N ALA A 87 0.02 -7.67 1.80
CA ALA A 87 -0.58 -6.46 1.22
C ALA A 87 0.47 -5.66 0.45
N GLN A 88 1.63 -5.41 1.04
CA GLN A 88 2.73 -4.70 0.39
C GLN A 88 3.22 -5.42 -0.88
N HIS A 89 3.33 -6.75 -0.83
CA HIS A 89 3.72 -7.53 -2.01
C HIS A 89 2.67 -7.43 -3.14
N LEU A 90 1.38 -7.47 -2.79
CA LEU A 90 0.30 -7.34 -3.77
C LEU A 90 0.26 -5.93 -4.38
N GLU A 91 0.47 -4.89 -3.61
CA GLU A 91 0.56 -3.51 -4.11
C GLU A 91 1.69 -3.37 -5.13
N ALA A 92 2.89 -3.86 -4.81
CA ALA A 92 4.02 -3.85 -5.73
C ALA A 92 3.73 -4.64 -7.04
N LEU A 93 3.07 -5.80 -6.93
CA LEU A 93 2.69 -6.60 -8.09
C LEU A 93 1.63 -5.90 -8.96
N VAL A 94 0.67 -5.22 -8.35
CA VAL A 94 -0.34 -4.42 -9.07
C VAL A 94 0.32 -3.28 -9.84
N GLU A 95 1.26 -2.56 -9.22
CA GLU A 95 2.01 -1.50 -9.90
C GLU A 95 2.80 -2.03 -11.10
N GLU A 96 3.53 -3.15 -10.92
CA GLU A 96 4.29 -3.80 -12.00
C GLU A 96 3.38 -4.21 -13.16
N ARG A 97 2.26 -4.90 -12.86
CA ARG A 97 1.33 -5.37 -13.89
C ARG A 97 0.60 -4.24 -14.59
N THR A 98 0.28 -3.18 -13.88
CA THR A 98 -0.32 -1.98 -14.48
C THR A 98 0.64 -1.30 -15.45
N ALA A 99 1.91 -1.17 -15.09
CA ALA A 99 2.94 -0.64 -15.97
C ALA A 99 3.13 -1.49 -17.24
N GLU A 100 3.17 -2.84 -17.11
CA GLU A 100 3.24 -3.75 -18.26
C GLU A 100 2.05 -3.61 -19.20
N ILE A 101 0.83 -3.50 -18.65
CA ILE A 101 -0.40 -3.33 -19.45
C ILE A 101 -0.33 -2.03 -20.25
N LEU A 102 0.00 -0.93 -19.60
CA LEU A 102 0.12 0.38 -20.25
C LEU A 102 1.18 0.37 -21.37
N ASP A 103 2.28 -0.33 -21.18
CA ASP A 103 3.32 -0.44 -22.21
C ASP A 103 2.85 -1.27 -23.40
N ARG A 104 2.18 -2.39 -23.15
CA ARG A 104 1.56 -3.21 -24.21
C ARG A 104 0.46 -2.47 -24.97
N GLU A 105 -0.36 -1.67 -24.28
CA GLU A 105 -1.37 -0.84 -24.93
C GLU A 105 -0.73 0.17 -25.90
N LYS A 106 0.35 0.84 -25.50
CA LYS A 106 1.10 1.75 -26.38
C LYS A 106 1.68 1.03 -27.59
N GLU A 107 2.25 -0.15 -27.38
CA GLU A 107 2.78 -0.95 -28.49
C GLU A 107 1.68 -1.38 -29.46
N LEU A 108 0.52 -1.79 -28.97
CA LEU A 108 -0.63 -2.13 -29.80
C LEU A 108 -1.11 -0.94 -30.62
N ILE A 109 -1.26 0.24 -30.01
CA ILE A 109 -1.62 1.48 -30.68
C ILE A 109 -0.62 1.78 -31.81
N TYR A 110 0.68 1.68 -31.52
CA TYR A 110 1.72 1.89 -32.51
C TYR A 110 1.66 0.89 -33.69
N ARG A 111 1.46 -0.40 -33.40
CA ARG A 111 1.32 -1.43 -34.42
C ARG A 111 0.07 -1.24 -35.30
N MET A 112 -1.08 -0.88 -34.67
CA MET A 112 -2.30 -0.57 -35.39
C MET A 112 -2.15 0.66 -36.28
N SER A 113 -1.53 1.73 -35.81
CA SER A 113 -1.26 2.92 -36.58
C SER A 113 -0.37 2.61 -37.78
N ARG A 114 0.67 1.81 -37.60
CA ARG A 114 1.53 1.37 -38.72
C ARG A 114 0.79 0.51 -39.74
N ALA A 115 -0.12 -0.35 -39.28
CA ALA A 115 -0.94 -1.16 -40.20
C ALA A 115 -1.88 -0.30 -41.04
N ALA A 116 -2.41 0.78 -40.46
CA ALA A 116 -3.25 1.74 -41.17
C ALA A 116 -2.47 2.51 -42.27
N GLU A 117 -1.20 2.83 -41.97
CA GLU A 117 -0.32 3.52 -42.94
C GLU A 117 0.24 2.64 -44.05
N PHE A 118 0.07 1.31 -44.01
CA PHE A 118 0.62 0.42 -45.04
C PHE A 118 0.10 0.77 -46.46
N ARG A 119 -1.01 1.48 -46.54
CA ARG A 119 -1.59 2.00 -47.79
C ARG A 119 -1.05 3.38 -48.22
N ASP A 120 -0.36 4.10 -47.32
CA ASP A 120 0.15 5.44 -47.57
C ASP A 120 1.69 5.40 -47.58
N PRO A 121 2.41 5.98 -48.54
CA PRO A 121 3.87 5.89 -48.63
C PRO A 121 4.63 6.63 -47.50
N GLU A 122 3.92 7.14 -46.51
CA GLU A 122 4.54 7.83 -45.39
C GLU A 122 5.12 6.81 -44.37
N THR A 123 6.29 7.13 -43.85
CA THR A 123 7.05 6.21 -42.99
C THR A 123 6.57 6.29 -41.52
N GLY A 124 6.71 5.21 -40.74
CA GLY A 124 6.33 5.18 -39.31
C GLY A 124 6.96 6.28 -38.44
N ALA A 125 7.95 7.01 -38.94
CA ALA A 125 8.47 8.23 -38.34
C ALA A 125 7.49 9.44 -38.45
N HIS A 126 6.56 9.44 -39.43
CA HIS A 126 5.54 10.44 -39.56
C HIS A 126 4.54 10.43 -38.39
N ILE A 127 4.04 9.26 -38.03
CA ILE A 127 3.10 9.08 -36.91
C ILE A 127 3.66 9.67 -35.61
N GLN A 128 4.92 9.34 -35.31
CA GLN A 128 5.55 9.84 -34.08
C GLN A 128 5.75 11.35 -34.10
N ARG A 129 6.19 11.90 -35.22
CA ARG A 129 6.34 13.36 -35.35
C ARG A 129 5.00 14.08 -35.21
N MET A 130 3.94 13.57 -35.85
CA MET A 130 2.61 14.15 -35.79
C MET A 130 2.05 14.11 -34.35
N ALA A 131 2.18 13.01 -33.64
CA ALA A 131 1.77 12.91 -32.25
C ALA A 131 2.51 13.92 -31.33
N HIS A 132 3.82 14.06 -31.52
CA HIS A 132 4.60 15.04 -30.76
C HIS A 132 4.25 16.48 -31.10
N TYR A 133 4.01 16.81 -32.40
CA TYR A 133 3.57 18.13 -32.77
C TYR A 133 2.20 18.47 -32.20
N SER A 134 1.27 17.51 -32.20
CA SER A 134 -0.04 17.67 -31.59
C SER A 134 0.06 17.98 -30.11
N GLN A 135 0.98 17.28 -29.37
CA GLN A 135 1.24 17.55 -27.95
C GLN A 135 1.87 18.95 -27.75
N VAL A 136 2.81 19.37 -28.59
CA VAL A 136 3.43 20.70 -28.50
C VAL A 136 2.38 21.80 -28.71
N ILE A 137 1.48 21.63 -29.69
CA ILE A 137 0.37 22.53 -29.91
C ILE A 137 -0.57 22.57 -28.71
N ALA A 138 -0.94 21.40 -28.17
CA ALA A 138 -1.79 21.30 -27.00
C ALA A 138 -1.18 21.98 -25.75
N ARG A 139 0.14 21.90 -25.59
CA ARG A 139 0.88 22.65 -24.57
C ARG A 139 0.87 24.16 -24.84
N GLY A 140 1.07 24.60 -26.07
CA GLY A 140 1.02 26.00 -26.44
C GLY A 140 -0.38 26.63 -26.29
N LEU A 141 -1.43 25.80 -26.25
CA LEU A 141 -2.81 26.22 -26.00
C LEU A 141 -3.19 26.09 -24.51
N ASP A 142 -2.22 25.86 -23.62
CA ASP A 142 -2.42 25.70 -22.17
C ASP A 142 -3.49 24.65 -21.77
N LEU A 143 -3.61 23.58 -22.57
CA LEU A 143 -4.51 22.47 -22.20
C LEU A 143 -4.00 21.76 -20.94
N GLU A 144 -4.94 21.19 -20.16
CA GLU A 144 -4.61 20.42 -18.99
C GLU A 144 -3.60 19.27 -19.28
N PRO A 145 -2.66 18.97 -18.37
CA PRO A 145 -1.65 17.92 -18.58
C PRO A 145 -2.21 16.56 -19.00
N ASN A 146 -3.37 16.17 -18.44
CA ASN A 146 -4.05 14.93 -18.81
C ASN A 146 -4.54 14.96 -20.28
N LYS A 147 -5.05 16.09 -20.76
CA LYS A 147 -5.46 16.26 -22.15
C LYS A 147 -4.26 16.26 -23.09
N GLN A 148 -3.16 16.90 -22.73
CA GLN A 148 -1.92 16.86 -23.51
C GLN A 148 -1.40 15.43 -23.68
N LYS A 149 -1.45 14.62 -22.61
CA LYS A 149 -1.08 13.22 -22.65
C LYS A 149 -2.02 12.40 -23.53
N LEU A 150 -3.33 12.58 -23.37
CA LEU A 150 -4.34 11.90 -24.19
C LEU A 150 -4.17 12.20 -25.68
N ILE A 151 -3.88 13.45 -26.04
CA ILE A 151 -3.62 13.86 -27.44
C ILE A 151 -2.37 13.14 -27.96
N LEU A 152 -1.29 13.07 -27.20
CA LEU A 152 -0.08 12.37 -27.61
C LEU A 152 -0.35 10.88 -27.87
N GLU A 153 -1.15 10.23 -27.01
CA GLU A 153 -1.47 8.81 -27.08
C GLU A 153 -2.50 8.49 -28.19
N ALA A 154 -3.47 9.38 -28.45
CA ALA A 154 -4.53 9.17 -29.42
C ALA A 154 -4.16 9.62 -30.86
N ALA A 155 -3.31 10.61 -31.00
CA ALA A 155 -2.93 11.17 -32.31
C ALA A 155 -2.39 10.12 -33.30
N PRO A 156 -1.64 9.09 -32.89
CA PRO A 156 -1.23 8.00 -33.79
C PRO A 156 -2.38 7.29 -34.52
N LEU A 157 -3.58 7.30 -33.93
CA LEU A 157 -4.76 6.60 -34.47
C LEU A 157 -5.62 7.44 -35.42
N HIS A 158 -5.22 8.68 -35.75
CA HIS A 158 -6.03 9.62 -36.52
C HIS A 158 -6.53 9.04 -37.85
N ASP A 159 -5.78 8.17 -38.48
CA ASP A 159 -6.05 7.56 -39.78
C ASP A 159 -6.51 6.08 -39.71
N VAL A 160 -6.72 5.53 -38.53
CA VAL A 160 -7.09 4.11 -38.38
C VAL A 160 -8.37 3.73 -39.13
N GLY A 161 -9.29 4.68 -39.31
CA GLY A 161 -10.53 4.48 -40.07
C GLY A 161 -10.33 4.24 -41.56
N LYS A 162 -9.21 4.60 -42.15
CA LYS A 162 -8.88 4.34 -43.57
C LYS A 162 -8.79 2.85 -43.91
N ILE A 163 -8.55 1.98 -42.92
CA ILE A 163 -8.50 0.52 -43.11
C ILE A 163 -9.83 -0.03 -43.68
N GLY A 164 -10.95 0.55 -43.29
CA GLY A 164 -12.29 0.12 -43.70
C GLY A 164 -12.83 0.77 -44.98
N ILE A 165 -12.10 1.66 -45.63
CA ILE A 165 -12.53 2.36 -46.84
C ILE A 165 -11.98 1.59 -48.06
N PRO A 166 -12.81 1.08 -48.97
CA PRO A 166 -12.35 0.48 -50.25
C PRO A 166 -11.69 1.55 -51.12
N ASP A 167 -10.70 1.15 -51.93
CA ASP A 167 -10.01 2.00 -52.92
C ASP A 167 -10.95 2.51 -54.02
#